data_bab267391d1ee8efe8646b4283ee1e8e
#
_entry.id   bab267391d1ee8efe8646b4283ee1e8e
#
_cell.length_a   1.000
_cell.length_b   1.000
_cell.length_c   1.000
_cell.angle_alpha   90.00
_cell.angle_beta   90.00
_cell.angle_gamma   90.00
#
_symmetry.space_group_name_H-M   'P 1'
#
loop_
_entity.id
_entity.type
_entity.pdbx_description
1 polymer ?
#
loop_
_entity_poly.entity_id
_entity_poly.type
_entity_poly.pdbx_seq_one_letter_code
_entity_poly.pdbx_strand_id
1 'polypeptide(L)'
;MEQKLNIAEILKNKPRGTKLYSMIHGKCSSEAVTDEIFKINFCTSKFGLTQSGECTLIKFGNMYDGGECIIFPSKEMRDWSKFQWEKGDILISNDGGTEVIFDKWYDDTYTSFYCKHYLNSENKNKIVYYEEFLCTTERYSLEDKDIAQTYINTIEKRLNGQLNLITLKIEKPEFKDGDVLFVKCNDSAFIEIFEYSKKNGDLCDHASLDITNQFLDISGKCIIRKDEITELRLATEEEKKQFFSALAKKDKAWDAEKKAIVDLKPKCKFKTFDKVLGRNEKDDVWEADLFSHYREESQYPFRCIGFSRKYCIPYEGNEHLLGTTDNFE
;
A
#
# COMPACT_ATOMS: atom_id res chain seq x y z
N MET A 1 -8.14 -0.63 40.45
CA MET A 1 -9.46 -1.27 40.15
C MET A 1 -9.32 -1.84 38.75
N GLU A 2 -9.37 -3.16 38.61
CA GLU A 2 -9.42 -3.78 37.29
C GLU A 2 -10.69 -3.30 36.59
N GLN A 3 -10.54 -2.80 35.40
CA GLN A 3 -11.65 -2.30 34.57
C GLN A 3 -12.46 -3.54 34.12
N LYS A 4 -13.69 -3.71 34.63
CA LYS A 4 -14.55 -4.81 34.18
C LYS A 4 -14.84 -4.68 32.70
N LEU A 5 -14.57 -5.75 31.96
CA LEU A 5 -14.83 -5.81 30.51
C LEU A 5 -16.34 -5.67 30.23
N ASN A 6 -16.68 -4.84 29.25
CA ASN A 6 -18.04 -4.71 28.76
C ASN A 6 -18.38 -5.85 27.79
N ILE A 7 -19.01 -6.90 28.29
CA ILE A 7 -19.38 -8.09 27.51
C ILE A 7 -20.45 -7.75 26.45
N ALA A 8 -21.35 -6.81 26.73
CA ALA A 8 -22.34 -6.38 25.76
C ALA A 8 -21.67 -5.75 24.53
N GLU A 9 -20.64 -4.93 24.72
CA GLU A 9 -19.88 -4.33 23.62
C GLU A 9 -19.13 -5.40 22.79
N ILE A 10 -18.53 -6.38 23.46
CA ILE A 10 -17.89 -7.52 22.76
C ILE A 10 -18.92 -8.27 21.91
N LEU A 11 -20.09 -8.58 22.46
CA LEU A 11 -21.14 -9.33 21.77
C LEU A 11 -21.84 -8.53 20.66
N LYS A 12 -21.84 -7.21 20.72
CA LYS A 12 -22.40 -6.34 19.67
C LYS A 12 -21.68 -6.55 18.33
N ASN A 13 -20.39 -6.84 18.34
CA ASN A 13 -19.57 -7.12 17.14
C ASN A 13 -19.63 -8.59 16.70
N LYS A 14 -20.31 -9.45 17.44
CA LYS A 14 -20.44 -10.88 17.08
C LYS A 14 -21.80 -11.16 16.43
N PRO A 15 -21.91 -12.19 15.58
CA PRO A 15 -23.17 -12.56 14.97
C PRO A 15 -24.25 -12.89 16.00
N ARG A 16 -25.51 -12.55 15.68
CA ARG A 16 -26.65 -13.03 16.44
C ARG A 16 -26.67 -14.54 16.49
N GLY A 17 -26.95 -15.14 17.64
CA GLY A 17 -26.90 -16.57 17.83
C GLY A 17 -25.50 -17.10 18.18
N THR A 18 -24.54 -16.19 18.46
CA THR A 18 -23.21 -16.61 18.95
C THR A 18 -23.35 -17.51 20.18
N LYS A 19 -22.75 -18.70 20.12
CA LYS A 19 -22.82 -19.70 21.16
C LYS A 19 -22.02 -19.28 22.36
N LEU A 20 -22.64 -19.44 23.54
CA LEU A 20 -22.13 -19.03 24.83
C LEU A 20 -22.44 -20.12 25.89
N TYR A 21 -21.88 -19.95 27.06
CA TYR A 21 -22.13 -20.83 28.22
C TYR A 21 -22.54 -20.04 29.45
N SER A 22 -23.71 -20.34 29.97
CA SER A 22 -24.18 -19.78 31.23
C SER A 22 -23.93 -20.77 32.38
N MET A 23 -23.44 -20.26 33.50
CA MET A 23 -23.27 -21.07 34.72
C MET A 23 -24.57 -21.63 35.24
N ILE A 24 -25.69 -20.94 34.97
CA ILE A 24 -27.04 -21.33 35.46
C ILE A 24 -27.73 -22.23 34.42
N HIS A 25 -27.71 -21.84 33.14
CA HIS A 25 -28.52 -22.45 32.10
C HIS A 25 -27.74 -23.41 31.20
N GLY A 26 -26.41 -23.49 31.32
CA GLY A 26 -25.57 -24.31 30.43
C GLY A 26 -25.39 -23.64 29.06
N LYS A 27 -25.49 -24.43 27.98
CA LYS A 27 -25.36 -23.92 26.63
C LYS A 27 -26.47 -22.91 26.28
N CYS A 28 -26.09 -21.78 25.75
CA CYS A 28 -27.00 -20.71 25.34
C CYS A 28 -26.46 -19.99 24.10
N SER A 29 -27.22 -19.05 23.58
CA SER A 29 -26.81 -18.21 22.44
C SER A 29 -27.19 -16.76 22.71
N SER A 30 -26.36 -15.84 22.18
CA SER A 30 -26.66 -14.40 22.24
C SER A 30 -27.82 -14.02 21.33
N GLU A 31 -28.66 -13.08 21.81
CA GLU A 31 -29.78 -12.51 21.09
C GLU A 31 -29.60 -11.00 20.96
N ALA A 32 -30.66 -10.22 21.18
CA ALA A 32 -30.61 -8.76 21.08
C ALA A 32 -29.56 -8.17 22.03
N VAL A 33 -28.62 -7.40 21.50
CA VAL A 33 -27.50 -6.77 22.22
C VAL A 33 -27.60 -5.26 22.06
N THR A 34 -27.48 -4.55 23.19
CA THR A 34 -27.30 -3.09 23.27
C THR A 34 -26.02 -2.80 24.04
N ASP A 35 -25.66 -1.53 24.20
CA ASP A 35 -24.43 -1.15 24.93
C ASP A 35 -24.46 -1.46 26.43
N GLU A 36 -25.66 -1.63 27.01
CA GLU A 36 -25.85 -1.81 28.45
C GLU A 36 -26.41 -3.20 28.81
N ILE A 37 -27.15 -3.84 27.90
CA ILE A 37 -27.80 -5.11 28.14
C ILE A 37 -27.73 -6.01 26.91
N PHE A 38 -27.77 -7.32 27.15
CA PHE A 38 -27.96 -8.30 26.11
C PHE A 38 -28.85 -9.45 26.58
N LYS A 39 -29.46 -10.14 25.65
CA LYS A 39 -30.31 -11.28 25.89
C LYS A 39 -29.62 -12.56 25.47
N ILE A 40 -29.85 -13.63 26.20
CA ILE A 40 -29.44 -14.97 25.85
C ILE A 40 -30.66 -15.89 25.77
N ASN A 41 -30.64 -16.75 24.78
CA ASN A 41 -31.59 -17.86 24.66
C ASN A 41 -30.92 -19.14 25.15
N PHE A 42 -31.64 -19.91 25.94
CA PHE A 42 -31.18 -21.20 26.43
C PHE A 42 -32.22 -22.30 26.19
N CYS A 43 -31.70 -23.51 26.02
CA CYS A 43 -32.53 -24.72 25.96
C CYS A 43 -31.79 -25.81 26.73
N THR A 44 -32.27 -26.14 27.90
CA THR A 44 -31.67 -27.17 28.74
C THR A 44 -32.58 -28.36 28.86
N SER A 45 -32.02 -29.56 28.79
CA SER A 45 -32.75 -30.80 29.05
C SER A 45 -32.13 -31.47 30.24
N LYS A 46 -32.92 -31.60 31.32
CA LYS A 46 -32.53 -32.31 32.54
C LYS A 46 -33.66 -33.26 32.95
N PHE A 47 -33.32 -34.50 33.27
CA PHE A 47 -34.29 -35.53 33.74
C PHE A 47 -35.49 -35.72 32.79
N GLY A 48 -35.29 -35.65 31.50
CA GLY A 48 -36.38 -35.80 30.51
C GLY A 48 -37.28 -34.59 30.32
N LEU A 49 -37.02 -33.51 31.05
CA LEU A 49 -37.75 -32.23 30.90
C LEU A 49 -36.88 -31.22 30.10
N THR A 50 -37.47 -30.67 29.07
CA THR A 50 -36.83 -29.59 28.28
C THR A 50 -37.34 -28.25 28.84
N GLN A 51 -36.43 -27.41 29.29
CA GLN A 51 -36.71 -26.03 29.66
C GLN A 51 -36.02 -25.09 28.68
N SER A 52 -36.77 -24.26 28.01
CA SER A 52 -36.25 -23.21 27.15
C SER A 52 -36.73 -21.85 27.65
N GLY A 53 -35.95 -20.83 27.43
CA GLY A 53 -36.30 -19.47 27.82
C GLY A 53 -35.28 -18.44 27.40
N GLU A 54 -35.60 -17.21 27.73
CA GLU A 54 -34.77 -16.04 27.49
C GLU A 54 -34.36 -15.46 28.86
N CYS A 55 -33.12 -14.98 28.94
CA CYS A 55 -32.61 -14.28 30.12
C CYS A 55 -31.95 -12.96 29.65
N THR A 56 -32.24 -11.86 30.31
CA THR A 56 -31.61 -10.57 30.09
C THR A 56 -30.47 -10.40 31.09
N LEU A 57 -29.31 -10.00 30.56
CA LEU A 57 -28.08 -9.74 31.32
C LEU A 57 -27.64 -8.31 31.11
N ILE A 58 -27.07 -7.69 32.14
CA ILE A 58 -26.45 -6.37 32.00
C ILE A 58 -25.04 -6.52 31.41
N LYS A 59 -24.45 -5.42 31.01
CA LYS A 59 -23.20 -5.35 30.21
C LYS A 59 -22.00 -6.14 30.74
N PHE A 60 -21.97 -6.45 32.02
CA PHE A 60 -20.90 -7.24 32.64
C PHE A 60 -21.22 -8.74 32.74
N GLY A 61 -22.30 -9.21 32.10
CA GLY A 61 -22.69 -10.62 32.09
C GLY A 61 -23.34 -11.12 33.37
N ASN A 62 -23.91 -10.23 34.16
CA ASN A 62 -24.64 -10.50 35.41
C ASN A 62 -26.13 -10.13 35.29
N MET A 63 -26.98 -10.62 36.18
CA MET A 63 -28.43 -10.40 36.14
C MET A 63 -28.86 -9.08 36.80
N TYR A 64 -28.06 -8.53 37.68
CA TYR A 64 -28.33 -7.30 38.44
C TYR A 64 -27.04 -6.54 38.71
N ASP A 65 -27.13 -5.27 38.99
CA ASP A 65 -25.97 -4.45 39.29
C ASP A 65 -25.21 -4.93 40.53
N GLY A 66 -23.88 -5.02 40.44
CA GLY A 66 -23.02 -5.56 41.47
C GLY A 66 -22.96 -7.10 41.54
N GLY A 67 -23.72 -7.83 40.69
CA GLY A 67 -23.67 -9.29 40.65
C GLY A 67 -22.38 -9.82 39.99
N GLU A 68 -22.16 -11.12 40.15
CA GLU A 68 -21.05 -11.82 39.48
C GLU A 68 -21.41 -12.14 38.01
N CYS A 69 -20.40 -12.24 37.17
CA CYS A 69 -20.57 -12.69 35.80
C CYS A 69 -20.95 -14.16 35.74
N ILE A 70 -22.07 -14.46 35.10
CA ILE A 70 -22.62 -15.83 35.01
C ILE A 70 -22.57 -16.38 33.59
N ILE A 71 -21.99 -15.63 32.66
CA ILE A 71 -21.92 -15.97 31.25
C ILE A 71 -20.46 -15.97 30.75
N PHE A 72 -20.12 -16.92 29.91
CA PHE A 72 -18.78 -17.09 29.38
C PHE A 72 -18.83 -17.46 27.90
N PRO A 73 -17.77 -17.24 27.13
CA PRO A 73 -17.69 -17.69 25.73
C PRO A 73 -17.99 -19.19 25.60
N SER A 74 -17.38 -20.04 26.42
CA SER A 74 -17.71 -21.47 26.49
C SER A 74 -17.54 -21.99 27.91
N LYS A 75 -17.77 -23.28 28.10
CA LYS A 75 -17.47 -23.95 29.39
C LYS A 75 -15.98 -23.98 29.67
N GLU A 76 -15.20 -24.16 28.63
CA GLU A 76 -13.74 -24.29 28.62
C GLU A 76 -13.04 -22.94 28.58
N MET A 77 -13.57 -21.97 27.85
CA MET A 77 -13.07 -20.61 27.72
C MET A 77 -13.86 -19.63 28.56
N ARG A 78 -13.22 -19.05 29.55
CA ARG A 78 -13.84 -18.07 30.47
C ARG A 78 -13.29 -16.65 30.31
N ASP A 79 -12.29 -16.46 29.47
CA ASP A 79 -11.61 -15.20 29.25
C ASP A 79 -12.25 -14.42 28.10
N TRP A 80 -13.02 -13.40 28.45
CA TRP A 80 -13.66 -12.51 27.49
C TRP A 80 -12.65 -11.64 26.73
N SER A 81 -11.49 -11.35 27.30
CA SER A 81 -10.45 -10.57 26.62
C SER A 81 -9.87 -11.30 25.41
N LYS A 82 -9.81 -12.62 25.46
CA LYS A 82 -9.39 -13.46 24.34
C LYS A 82 -10.52 -13.68 23.34
N PHE A 83 -11.76 -13.84 23.82
CA PHE A 83 -12.91 -14.05 22.96
C PHE A 83 -13.20 -12.86 22.04
N GLN A 84 -12.78 -11.65 22.39
CA GLN A 84 -12.95 -10.47 21.56
C GLN A 84 -12.02 -10.43 20.32
N TRP A 85 -11.01 -11.30 20.23
CA TRP A 85 -10.13 -11.33 19.08
C TRP A 85 -10.88 -11.39 17.76
N GLU A 86 -10.40 -10.61 16.81
CA GLU A 86 -11.00 -10.47 15.48
C GLU A 86 -10.00 -10.86 14.38
N LYS A 87 -10.52 -11.23 13.24
CA LYS A 87 -9.70 -11.57 12.07
C LYS A 87 -8.76 -10.41 11.71
N GLY A 88 -7.48 -10.70 11.60
CA GLY A 88 -6.43 -9.72 11.35
C GLY A 88 -5.69 -9.24 12.59
N ASP A 89 -6.19 -9.57 13.80
CA ASP A 89 -5.47 -9.26 15.05
C ASP A 89 -4.11 -9.97 15.09
N ILE A 90 -3.10 -9.23 15.51
CA ILE A 90 -1.78 -9.79 15.77
C ILE A 90 -1.73 -10.29 17.20
N LEU A 91 -1.39 -11.55 17.34
CA LEU A 91 -1.25 -12.21 18.62
C LEU A 91 0.21 -12.61 18.86
N ILE A 92 0.66 -12.44 20.10
CA ILE A 92 2.00 -12.85 20.54
C ILE A 92 1.93 -14.07 21.44
N SER A 93 2.82 -15.02 21.24
CA SER A 93 2.98 -16.14 22.17
C SER A 93 3.46 -15.66 23.55
N ASN A 94 3.00 -16.31 24.61
CA ASN A 94 3.32 -15.90 25.99
C ASN A 94 4.82 -15.95 26.34
N ASP A 95 5.61 -16.65 25.54
CA ASP A 95 7.08 -16.67 25.62
C ASP A 95 7.73 -15.51 24.83
N GLY A 96 6.93 -14.70 24.13
CA GLY A 96 7.38 -13.56 23.34
C GLY A 96 8.09 -13.92 22.02
N GLY A 97 8.12 -15.20 21.63
CA GLY A 97 8.93 -15.68 20.51
C GLY A 97 8.21 -15.74 19.17
N THR A 98 6.89 -15.69 19.16
CA THR A 98 6.13 -15.94 17.92
C THR A 98 4.91 -15.06 17.80
N GLU A 99 4.88 -14.24 16.74
CA GLU A 99 3.72 -13.44 16.35
C GLU A 99 2.92 -14.18 15.29
N VAL A 100 1.59 -14.17 15.41
CA VAL A 100 0.67 -14.80 14.47
C VAL A 100 -0.51 -13.85 14.18
N ILE A 101 -1.14 -14.01 13.02
CA ILE A 101 -2.33 -13.26 12.64
C ILE A 101 -3.54 -14.14 12.85
N PHE A 102 -4.45 -13.72 13.71
CA PHE A 102 -5.69 -14.45 13.98
C PHE A 102 -6.58 -14.51 12.74
N ASP A 103 -7.09 -15.70 12.40
CA ASP A 103 -8.05 -15.87 11.29
C ASP A 103 -9.47 -16.15 11.83
N LYS A 104 -9.63 -17.22 12.54
CA LYS A 104 -10.95 -17.64 13.06
C LYS A 104 -10.82 -18.68 14.18
N TRP A 105 -11.84 -18.81 14.96
CA TRP A 105 -11.97 -19.88 15.93
C TRP A 105 -12.06 -21.24 15.25
N TYR A 106 -11.45 -22.25 15.86
CA TYR A 106 -11.54 -23.63 15.37
C TYR A 106 -12.95 -24.19 15.56
N ASP A 107 -13.52 -24.01 16.76
CA ASP A 107 -14.87 -24.44 17.11
C ASP A 107 -15.49 -23.55 18.21
N ASP A 108 -16.68 -23.91 18.66
CA ASP A 108 -17.42 -23.18 19.71
C ASP A 108 -16.86 -23.37 21.13
N THR A 109 -15.75 -24.07 21.33
CA THR A 109 -15.05 -24.12 22.61
C THR A 109 -14.14 -22.93 22.81
N TYR A 110 -13.73 -22.27 21.72
CA TYR A 110 -12.83 -21.12 21.68
C TYR A 110 -11.47 -21.37 22.36
N THR A 111 -11.08 -22.65 22.50
CA THR A 111 -9.79 -23.04 23.08
C THR A 111 -8.66 -23.12 22.05
N SER A 112 -9.04 -23.14 20.77
CA SER A 112 -8.11 -23.21 19.64
C SER A 112 -8.59 -22.31 18.50
N PHE A 113 -7.64 -21.82 17.69
CA PHE A 113 -7.91 -20.93 16.58
C PHE A 113 -6.98 -21.18 15.41
N TYR A 114 -7.45 -20.89 14.20
CA TYR A 114 -6.61 -20.82 13.00
C TYR A 114 -5.90 -19.48 12.95
N CYS A 115 -4.65 -19.50 12.56
CA CYS A 115 -3.85 -18.30 12.39
C CYS A 115 -2.93 -18.41 11.19
N LYS A 116 -2.39 -17.29 10.77
CA LYS A 116 -1.29 -17.19 9.80
C LYS A 116 -0.03 -16.73 10.46
N HIS A 117 1.07 -17.35 10.09
CA HIS A 117 2.38 -17.04 10.64
C HIS A 117 3.40 -16.84 9.52
N TYR A 118 4.13 -15.74 9.61
CA TYR A 118 5.18 -15.40 8.65
C TYR A 118 6.55 -15.60 9.29
N LEU A 119 7.16 -16.78 9.08
CA LEU A 119 8.47 -17.10 9.61
C LEU A 119 9.60 -16.39 8.88
N ASN A 120 10.58 -15.95 9.67
CA ASN A 120 11.87 -15.52 9.20
C ASN A 120 12.76 -16.77 9.01
N SER A 121 13.05 -17.20 7.79
CA SER A 121 14.10 -18.19 7.62
C SER A 121 15.46 -17.48 7.67
N GLU A 122 16.29 -17.80 8.66
CA GLU A 122 17.64 -17.26 8.83
C GLU A 122 18.55 -17.50 7.61
N ASN A 123 18.22 -18.47 6.79
CA ASN A 123 18.96 -18.85 5.58
C ASN A 123 18.36 -18.27 4.30
N LYS A 124 18.49 -16.99 4.01
CA LYS A 124 18.22 -16.35 2.69
C LYS A 124 17.15 -15.28 2.63
N ASN A 125 16.80 -14.57 3.70
CA ASN A 125 15.77 -13.53 3.65
C ASN A 125 14.40 -13.99 3.10
N LYS A 126 14.11 -15.27 3.15
CA LYS A 126 12.84 -15.81 2.70
C LYS A 126 11.87 -15.91 3.86
N ILE A 127 10.73 -15.24 3.76
CA ILE A 127 9.58 -15.48 4.63
C ILE A 127 8.85 -16.70 4.08
N VAL A 128 8.65 -17.70 4.92
CA VAL A 128 7.79 -18.85 4.60
C VAL A 128 6.39 -18.53 5.09
N TYR A 129 5.42 -18.63 4.21
CA TYR A 129 4.02 -18.42 4.51
C TYR A 129 3.34 -19.76 4.84
N TYR A 130 2.64 -19.81 5.98
CA TYR A 130 1.83 -20.95 6.37
C TYR A 130 0.35 -20.59 6.26
N GLU A 131 -0.41 -21.29 5.43
CA GLU A 131 -1.81 -20.93 5.16
C GLU A 131 -2.76 -21.27 6.29
N GLU A 132 -2.53 -22.37 7.00
CA GLU A 132 -3.36 -22.76 8.13
C GLU A 132 -2.51 -23.35 9.25
N PHE A 133 -2.45 -22.64 10.35
CA PHE A 133 -1.75 -23.06 11.54
C PHE A 133 -2.75 -23.08 12.72
N LEU A 134 -2.85 -24.19 13.44
CA LEU A 134 -3.74 -24.34 14.57
C LEU A 134 -2.98 -24.01 15.86
N CYS A 135 -3.44 -22.98 16.58
CA CYS A 135 -2.89 -22.54 17.84
C CYS A 135 -3.86 -22.78 19.00
N THR A 136 -3.32 -22.90 20.23
CA THR A 136 -4.13 -22.96 21.44
C THR A 136 -4.21 -21.59 22.10
N THR A 137 -5.41 -21.19 22.49
CA THR A 137 -5.70 -19.86 23.04
C THR A 137 -4.90 -19.54 24.31
N GLU A 138 -4.61 -20.56 25.14
CA GLU A 138 -3.86 -20.38 26.39
C GLU A 138 -2.45 -19.82 26.18
N ARG A 139 -1.85 -20.09 25.01
CA ARG A 139 -0.46 -19.72 24.69
C ARG A 139 -0.30 -18.34 24.09
N TYR A 140 -1.38 -17.63 23.79
CA TYR A 140 -1.34 -16.36 23.08
C TYR A 140 -2.10 -15.27 23.81
N SER A 141 -1.67 -14.04 23.58
CA SER A 141 -2.33 -12.80 23.98
C SER A 141 -2.33 -11.80 22.82
N LEU A 142 -3.22 -10.81 22.89
CA LEU A 142 -3.24 -9.72 21.91
C LEU A 142 -1.95 -8.91 22.01
N GLU A 143 -1.32 -8.63 20.88
CA GLU A 143 -0.11 -7.81 20.82
C GLU A 143 -0.43 -6.32 21.00
N ASP A 144 0.55 -5.55 21.46
CA ASP A 144 0.46 -4.10 21.47
C ASP A 144 0.30 -3.54 20.06
N LYS A 145 -0.51 -2.50 19.89
CA LYS A 145 -0.85 -1.96 18.57
C LYS A 145 0.37 -1.46 17.78
N ASP A 146 1.34 -0.83 18.44
CA ASP A 146 2.51 -0.28 17.77
C ASP A 146 3.46 -1.40 17.33
N ILE A 147 3.60 -2.45 18.16
CA ILE A 147 4.38 -3.64 17.84
C ILE A 147 3.69 -4.43 16.72
N ALA A 148 2.38 -4.63 16.81
CA ALA A 148 1.58 -5.28 15.78
C ALA A 148 1.73 -4.58 14.42
N GLN A 149 1.67 -3.24 14.40
CA GLN A 149 1.89 -2.48 13.16
C GLN A 149 3.31 -2.64 12.62
N THR A 150 4.30 -2.70 13.49
CA THR A 150 5.70 -2.94 13.10
C THR A 150 5.87 -4.32 12.48
N TYR A 151 5.21 -5.34 13.02
CA TYR A 151 5.18 -6.69 12.46
C TYR A 151 4.55 -6.70 11.06
N ILE A 152 3.38 -6.07 10.88
CA ILE A 152 2.71 -5.94 9.58
C ILE A 152 3.64 -5.25 8.57
N ASN A 153 4.20 -4.09 8.91
CA ASN A 153 5.10 -3.34 8.02
C ASN A 153 6.33 -4.17 7.62
N THR A 154 6.83 -5.02 8.52
CA THR A 154 7.95 -5.91 8.24
C THR A 154 7.58 -6.97 7.21
N ILE A 155 6.39 -7.57 7.34
CA ILE A 155 5.86 -8.54 6.36
C ILE A 155 5.67 -7.87 5.00
N GLU A 156 4.98 -6.73 4.97
CA GLU A 156 4.69 -5.98 3.74
C GLU A 156 5.96 -5.59 2.98
N LYS A 157 6.95 -5.07 3.70
CA LYS A 157 8.25 -4.69 3.13
C LYS A 157 8.98 -5.91 2.54
N ARG A 158 8.99 -7.03 3.25
CA ARG A 158 9.71 -8.25 2.81
C ARG A 158 9.02 -8.97 1.66
N LEU A 159 7.68 -8.95 1.62
CA LEU A 159 6.91 -9.62 0.58
C LEU A 159 6.57 -8.70 -0.59
N ASN A 160 6.97 -7.42 -0.48
CA ASN A 160 6.74 -6.37 -1.47
C ASN A 160 5.26 -6.30 -1.89
N GLY A 161 4.39 -6.09 -0.89
CA GLY A 161 2.95 -5.99 -1.09
C GLY A 161 2.24 -5.62 0.21
N GLN A 162 0.97 -5.27 0.14
CA GLN A 162 0.15 -4.92 1.29
C GLN A 162 -0.54 -6.15 1.87
N LEU A 163 -0.54 -6.28 3.19
CA LEU A 163 -1.28 -7.34 3.87
C LEU A 163 -2.75 -6.94 4.02
N ASN A 164 -3.61 -7.61 3.27
CA ASN A 164 -5.04 -7.46 3.45
C ASN A 164 -5.49 -8.27 4.68
N LEU A 165 -5.84 -7.58 5.77
CA LEU A 165 -6.23 -8.21 7.04
C LEU A 165 -7.59 -8.93 6.98
N ILE A 166 -8.41 -8.68 5.96
CA ILE A 166 -9.67 -9.39 5.74
C ILE A 166 -9.43 -10.75 5.07
N THR A 167 -8.62 -10.76 4.02
CA THR A 167 -8.30 -11.99 3.26
C THR A 167 -7.08 -12.72 3.83
N LEU A 168 -6.30 -12.08 4.66
CA LEU A 168 -4.99 -12.50 5.17
C LEU A 168 -4.03 -12.91 4.05
N LYS A 169 -4.08 -12.20 2.93
CA LYS A 169 -3.21 -12.40 1.76
C LYS A 169 -2.40 -11.15 1.49
N ILE A 170 -1.21 -11.37 0.95
CA ILE A 170 -0.41 -10.26 0.42
C ILE A 170 -0.94 -9.88 -0.95
N GLU A 171 -1.40 -8.66 -1.06
CA GLU A 171 -1.82 -8.04 -2.30
C GLU A 171 -0.62 -7.32 -2.90
N LYS A 172 -0.14 -7.83 -4.02
CA LYS A 172 0.93 -7.17 -4.75
C LYS A 172 0.33 -6.05 -5.61
N PRO A 173 0.98 -4.88 -5.66
CA PRO A 173 0.52 -3.84 -6.55
C PRO A 173 0.55 -4.37 -8.00
N GLU A 174 -0.57 -4.25 -8.69
CA GLU A 174 -0.63 -4.47 -10.13
C GLU A 174 -0.19 -3.18 -10.82
N PHE A 175 0.96 -3.22 -11.48
CA PHE A 175 1.46 -2.10 -12.26
C PHE A 175 0.88 -2.13 -13.67
N LYS A 176 0.60 -0.94 -14.19
CA LYS A 176 0.07 -0.73 -15.54
C LYS A 176 1.13 -0.12 -16.42
N ASP A 177 1.07 -0.47 -17.70
CA ASP A 177 1.90 0.13 -18.71
C ASP A 177 1.83 1.67 -18.70
N GLY A 178 2.97 2.31 -18.50
CA GLY A 178 3.11 3.75 -18.29
C GLY A 178 3.23 4.20 -16.84
N ASP A 179 3.06 3.29 -15.86
CA ASP A 179 3.30 3.62 -14.46
C ASP A 179 4.79 3.93 -14.24
N VAL A 180 5.06 4.90 -13.38
CA VAL A 180 6.43 5.20 -12.98
C VAL A 180 6.74 4.44 -11.69
N LEU A 181 7.71 3.53 -11.78
CA LEU A 181 8.11 2.65 -10.69
C LEU A 181 9.45 3.08 -10.10
N PHE A 182 9.59 2.84 -8.80
CA PHE A 182 10.89 2.76 -8.13
C PHE A 182 11.26 1.30 -7.97
N VAL A 183 12.44 0.92 -8.46
CA VAL A 183 12.96 -0.44 -8.41
C VAL A 183 14.32 -0.43 -7.75
N LYS A 184 14.50 -1.16 -6.67
CA LYS A 184 15.79 -1.36 -6.03
C LYS A 184 16.27 -2.78 -6.30
N CYS A 185 17.45 -2.88 -6.84
CA CYS A 185 18.18 -4.13 -7.03
C CYS A 185 19.45 -4.08 -6.18
N ASN A 186 19.86 -5.16 -5.55
CA ASN A 186 21.09 -5.26 -4.74
C ASN A 186 21.80 -3.92 -4.42
N ASP A 187 22.71 -3.47 -5.30
CA ASP A 187 23.52 -2.26 -5.12
C ASP A 187 23.07 -1.06 -5.97
N SER A 188 21.98 -1.20 -6.75
CA SER A 188 21.48 -0.18 -7.67
C SER A 188 20.02 0.13 -7.43
N ALA A 189 19.63 1.38 -7.72
CA ALA A 189 18.24 1.79 -7.66
C ALA A 189 17.85 2.55 -8.93
N PHE A 190 16.64 2.27 -9.43
CA PHE A 190 16.13 2.78 -10.70
C PHE A 190 14.77 3.46 -10.51
N ILE A 191 14.53 4.48 -11.32
CA ILE A 191 13.18 4.98 -11.56
C ILE A 191 12.89 4.67 -13.01
N GLU A 192 11.80 3.93 -13.29
CA GLU A 192 11.50 3.47 -14.64
C GLU A 192 10.05 3.74 -15.02
N ILE A 193 9.78 3.88 -16.33
CA ILE A 193 8.43 3.84 -16.88
C ILE A 193 8.17 2.39 -17.28
N PHE A 194 7.32 1.73 -16.52
CA PHE A 194 6.97 0.33 -16.70
C PHE A 194 6.24 0.09 -18.03
N GLU A 195 6.62 -0.97 -18.72
CA GLU A 195 5.94 -1.42 -19.95
C GLU A 195 5.12 -2.69 -19.65
N TYR A 196 5.79 -3.77 -19.29
CA TYR A 196 5.15 -5.04 -18.93
C TYR A 196 6.08 -5.93 -18.10
N SER A 197 5.49 -6.95 -17.47
CA SER A 197 6.25 -8.04 -16.83
C SER A 197 6.25 -9.28 -17.71
N LYS A 198 7.40 -9.92 -17.85
CA LYS A 198 7.50 -11.22 -18.51
C LYS A 198 6.86 -12.32 -17.67
N LYS A 199 6.57 -13.48 -18.27
CA LYS A 199 6.01 -14.65 -17.57
C LYS A 199 6.85 -15.13 -16.38
N ASN A 200 8.16 -14.96 -16.41
CA ASN A 200 9.07 -15.25 -15.31
C ASN A 200 9.10 -14.15 -14.24
N GLY A 201 8.44 -13.02 -14.47
CA GLY A 201 8.33 -11.88 -13.57
C GLY A 201 9.42 -10.83 -13.72
N ASP A 202 10.29 -10.92 -14.74
CA ASP A 202 11.23 -9.83 -15.07
C ASP A 202 10.46 -8.61 -15.56
N LEU A 203 10.92 -7.41 -15.19
CA LEU A 203 10.34 -6.14 -15.59
C LEU A 203 10.95 -5.66 -16.91
N CYS A 204 10.13 -5.10 -17.76
CA CYS A 204 10.52 -4.38 -18.97
C CYS A 204 10.03 -2.95 -18.89
N ASP A 205 10.84 -2.00 -19.35
CA ASP A 205 10.56 -0.58 -19.27
C ASP A 205 10.53 0.10 -20.65
N HIS A 206 9.92 1.28 -20.71
CA HIS A 206 10.07 2.21 -21.84
C HIS A 206 11.32 3.08 -21.69
N ALA A 207 11.69 3.40 -20.47
CA ALA A 207 12.89 4.16 -20.11
C ALA A 207 13.18 4.00 -18.62
N SER A 208 14.45 4.07 -18.22
CA SER A 208 14.88 3.98 -16.84
C SER A 208 15.98 4.98 -16.51
N LEU A 209 15.97 5.47 -15.27
CA LEU A 209 17.01 6.29 -14.67
C LEU A 209 17.67 5.49 -13.55
N ASP A 210 18.89 5.07 -13.75
CA ASP A 210 19.75 4.58 -12.67
C ASP A 210 20.15 5.77 -11.79
N ILE A 211 19.55 5.86 -10.62
CA ILE A 211 19.80 6.98 -9.68
C ILE A 211 21.14 6.83 -8.95
N THR A 212 21.68 5.61 -8.91
CA THR A 212 22.99 5.32 -8.30
C THR A 212 24.11 5.84 -9.19
N ASN A 213 24.05 5.53 -10.50
CA ASN A 213 25.07 5.92 -11.48
C ASN A 213 24.71 7.18 -12.27
N GLN A 214 23.57 7.81 -12.02
CA GLN A 214 23.07 9.00 -12.73
C GLN A 214 22.95 8.79 -14.25
N PHE A 215 22.59 7.58 -14.67
CA PHE A 215 22.50 7.18 -16.06
C PHE A 215 21.04 7.03 -16.49
N LEU A 216 20.64 7.75 -17.57
CA LEU A 216 19.31 7.67 -18.16
C LEU A 216 19.36 6.78 -19.42
N ASP A 217 18.67 5.66 -19.41
CA ASP A 217 18.39 4.83 -20.57
C ASP A 217 17.00 5.13 -21.11
N ILE A 218 16.93 5.44 -22.40
CA ILE A 218 15.70 5.70 -23.17
C ILE A 218 15.53 4.72 -24.31
N SER A 219 16.28 3.63 -24.31
CA SER A 219 16.24 2.64 -25.40
C SER A 219 15.02 1.72 -25.33
N GLY A 220 14.37 1.64 -24.16
CA GLY A 220 13.27 0.70 -23.89
C GLY A 220 13.72 -0.76 -23.97
N LYS A 221 14.97 -1.05 -23.62
CA LYS A 221 15.56 -2.40 -23.69
C LYS A 221 16.09 -2.88 -22.34
N CYS A 222 15.93 -2.08 -21.30
CA CYS A 222 16.33 -2.49 -19.97
C CYS A 222 15.39 -3.60 -19.49
N ILE A 223 15.98 -4.63 -18.88
CA ILE A 223 15.25 -5.75 -18.28
C ILE A 223 15.81 -5.94 -16.90
N ILE A 224 14.97 -5.71 -15.90
CA ILE A 224 15.32 -5.97 -14.50
C ILE A 224 14.84 -7.37 -14.13
N ARG A 225 15.77 -8.21 -13.70
CA ARG A 225 15.46 -9.58 -13.30
C ARG A 225 14.73 -9.60 -11.97
N LYS A 226 13.68 -10.41 -11.90
CA LYS A 226 12.85 -10.56 -10.69
C LYS A 226 13.66 -10.96 -9.45
N ASP A 227 14.62 -11.84 -9.60
CA ASP A 227 15.47 -12.36 -8.50
C ASP A 227 16.48 -11.34 -7.95
N GLU A 228 16.74 -10.26 -8.69
CA GLU A 228 17.59 -9.15 -8.28
C GLU A 228 16.81 -8.04 -7.55
N ILE A 229 15.47 -8.00 -7.70
CA ILE A 229 14.63 -6.95 -7.13
C ILE A 229 14.46 -7.15 -5.63
N THR A 230 14.87 -6.15 -4.86
CA THR A 230 14.73 -6.10 -3.40
C THR A 230 13.60 -5.17 -2.93
N GLU A 231 13.24 -4.17 -3.74
CA GLU A 231 12.10 -3.28 -3.50
C GLU A 231 11.48 -2.89 -4.85
N LEU A 232 10.13 -2.92 -4.93
CA LEU A 232 9.37 -2.56 -6.12
C LEU A 232 8.07 -1.87 -5.69
N ARG A 233 7.88 -0.62 -6.10
CA ARG A 233 6.70 0.18 -5.78
C ARG A 233 6.46 1.29 -6.81
N LEU A 234 5.30 1.93 -6.75
CA LEU A 234 5.12 3.20 -7.46
C LEU A 234 6.12 4.24 -6.96
N ALA A 235 6.66 5.02 -7.89
CA ALA A 235 7.56 6.12 -7.55
C ALA A 235 6.80 7.24 -6.83
N THR A 236 7.46 7.87 -5.86
CA THR A 236 6.96 9.10 -5.21
C THR A 236 6.94 10.27 -6.18
N GLU A 237 6.28 11.35 -5.84
CA GLU A 237 6.24 12.54 -6.69
C GLU A 237 7.63 13.19 -6.85
N GLU A 238 8.48 13.12 -5.84
CA GLU A 238 9.87 13.58 -5.90
C GLU A 238 10.70 12.72 -6.87
N GLU A 239 10.55 11.40 -6.81
CA GLU A 239 11.22 10.46 -7.72
C GLU A 239 10.75 10.65 -9.16
N LYS A 240 9.44 10.80 -9.39
CA LYS A 240 8.89 11.14 -10.71
C LYS A 240 9.47 12.45 -11.24
N LYS A 241 9.53 13.48 -10.40
CA LYS A 241 10.12 14.78 -10.76
C LYS A 241 11.60 14.65 -11.13
N GLN A 242 12.36 13.84 -10.39
CA GLN A 242 13.75 13.57 -10.70
C GLN A 242 13.89 12.90 -12.08
N PHE A 243 13.11 11.86 -12.35
CA PHE A 243 13.09 11.15 -13.63
C PHE A 243 12.72 12.07 -14.81
N PHE A 244 11.61 12.78 -14.71
CA PHE A 244 11.17 13.68 -15.79
C PHE A 244 12.13 14.85 -16.00
N SER A 245 12.80 15.33 -14.95
CA SER A 245 13.85 16.33 -15.10
C SER A 245 15.07 15.76 -15.84
N ALA A 246 15.42 14.50 -15.62
CA ALA A 246 16.49 13.84 -16.37
C ALA A 246 16.15 13.66 -17.86
N LEU A 247 14.90 13.32 -18.18
CA LEU A 247 14.41 13.29 -19.56
C LEU A 247 14.49 14.67 -20.21
N ALA A 248 14.01 15.71 -19.52
CA ALA A 248 14.02 17.08 -20.04
C ALA A 248 15.43 17.60 -20.34
N LYS A 249 16.44 17.24 -19.51
CA LYS A 249 17.86 17.56 -19.78
C LYS A 249 18.41 16.92 -21.05
N LYS A 250 17.73 15.89 -21.58
CA LYS A 250 18.05 15.23 -22.84
C LYS A 250 17.11 15.67 -23.98
N ASP A 251 16.36 16.75 -23.79
CA ASP A 251 15.32 17.24 -24.71
C ASP A 251 14.26 16.15 -25.02
N LYS A 252 13.92 15.32 -24.03
CA LYS A 252 12.93 14.25 -24.12
C LYS A 252 11.79 14.44 -23.12
N ALA A 253 10.64 13.87 -23.45
CA ALA A 253 9.48 13.80 -22.59
C ALA A 253 8.77 12.45 -22.74
N TRP A 254 8.02 12.04 -21.74
CA TRP A 254 7.11 10.92 -21.83
C TRP A 254 5.75 11.38 -22.38
N ASP A 255 5.29 10.74 -23.45
CA ASP A 255 3.95 10.90 -24.00
C ASP A 255 3.10 9.71 -23.55
N ALA A 256 2.24 9.94 -22.56
CA ALA A 256 1.43 8.89 -21.94
C ALA A 256 0.34 8.35 -22.90
N GLU A 257 -0.10 9.13 -23.91
CA GLU A 257 -1.08 8.69 -24.90
C GLU A 257 -0.44 7.76 -25.93
N LYS A 258 0.78 8.09 -26.36
CA LYS A 258 1.54 7.29 -27.32
C LYS A 258 2.34 6.18 -26.67
N LYS A 259 2.45 6.19 -25.33
CA LYS A 259 3.32 5.29 -24.56
C LYS A 259 4.73 5.23 -25.11
N ALA A 260 5.33 6.38 -25.29
CA ALA A 260 6.64 6.51 -25.92
C ALA A 260 7.41 7.73 -25.40
N ILE A 261 8.73 7.60 -25.42
CA ILE A 261 9.61 8.75 -25.22
C ILE A 261 9.65 9.56 -26.52
N VAL A 262 9.28 10.83 -26.43
CA VAL A 262 9.22 11.77 -27.54
C VAL A 262 10.19 12.91 -27.34
N ASP A 263 10.56 13.58 -28.42
CA ASP A 263 11.32 14.82 -28.35
C ASP A 263 10.50 15.90 -27.66
N LEU A 264 11.12 16.60 -26.71
CA LEU A 264 10.50 17.72 -26.02
C LEU A 264 10.32 18.84 -27.05
N LYS A 265 9.07 18.97 -27.55
CA LYS A 265 8.76 20.05 -28.49
C LYS A 265 8.88 21.36 -27.73
N PRO A 266 9.70 22.30 -28.20
CA PRO A 266 9.70 23.63 -27.64
C PRO A 266 8.26 24.17 -27.76
N LYS A 267 7.59 24.41 -26.65
CA LYS A 267 6.28 25.07 -26.67
C LYS A 267 6.48 26.48 -27.18
N CYS A 268 6.26 26.65 -28.49
CA CYS A 268 6.29 27.98 -29.09
C CYS A 268 5.15 28.81 -28.45
N LYS A 269 5.51 29.74 -27.57
CA LYS A 269 4.59 30.66 -26.90
C LYS A 269 4.42 31.98 -27.64
N PHE A 270 5.16 32.14 -28.78
CA PHE A 270 5.19 33.38 -29.50
C PHE A 270 3.94 33.55 -30.38
N LYS A 271 3.44 34.78 -30.41
CA LYS A 271 2.43 35.24 -31.37
C LYS A 271 3.14 35.90 -32.57
N THR A 272 2.50 35.88 -33.72
CA THR A 272 3.00 36.58 -34.92
C THR A 272 3.33 38.03 -34.56
N PHE A 273 4.53 38.47 -34.97
CA PHE A 273 5.16 39.76 -34.67
C PHE A 273 5.70 39.97 -33.26
N ASP A 274 5.69 38.97 -32.42
CA ASP A 274 6.46 39.06 -31.15
C ASP A 274 7.94 39.26 -31.46
N LYS A 275 8.57 40.18 -30.74
CA LYS A 275 10.00 40.42 -30.85
C LYS A 275 10.75 39.29 -30.12
N VAL A 276 11.69 38.68 -30.82
CA VAL A 276 12.40 37.48 -30.36
C VAL A 276 13.91 37.62 -30.56
N LEU A 277 14.68 36.86 -29.80
CA LEU A 277 16.08 36.58 -30.11
C LEU A 277 16.17 35.16 -30.66
N GLY A 278 16.86 34.99 -31.78
CA GLY A 278 17.02 33.69 -32.42
C GLY A 278 18.45 33.40 -32.80
N ARG A 279 18.81 32.08 -32.77
CA ARG A 279 20.11 31.58 -33.27
C ARG A 279 19.93 30.16 -33.81
N ASN A 280 20.90 29.67 -34.60
CA ASN A 280 20.82 28.35 -35.21
C ASN A 280 21.70 27.33 -34.53
N GLU A 281 22.90 27.70 -34.06
CA GLU A 281 23.80 26.86 -33.29
C GLU A 281 24.06 27.49 -31.91
N LYS A 282 24.57 26.68 -30.97
CA LYS A 282 24.85 27.14 -29.62
C LYS A 282 25.93 28.23 -29.56
N ASP A 283 26.84 28.19 -30.52
CA ASP A 283 27.97 29.12 -30.62
C ASP A 283 27.65 30.34 -31.49
N ASP A 284 26.43 30.40 -32.07
CA ASP A 284 25.97 31.59 -32.81
C ASP A 284 25.57 32.70 -31.87
N VAL A 285 25.69 33.93 -32.30
CA VAL A 285 25.20 35.10 -31.56
C VAL A 285 23.68 35.16 -31.63
N TRP A 286 23.06 35.66 -30.58
CA TRP A 286 21.66 35.95 -30.56
C TRP A 286 21.35 37.17 -31.42
N GLU A 287 20.45 37.01 -32.38
CA GLU A 287 20.00 38.10 -33.25
C GLU A 287 18.51 38.39 -33.03
N ALA A 288 18.19 39.68 -33.00
CA ALA A 288 16.80 40.12 -32.85
C ALA A 288 16.02 39.97 -34.19
N ASP A 289 14.81 39.46 -34.08
CA ASP A 289 13.89 39.30 -35.23
C ASP A 289 12.43 39.39 -34.75
N LEU A 290 11.48 39.36 -35.67
CA LEU A 290 10.07 39.29 -35.39
C LEU A 290 9.57 37.88 -35.75
N PHE A 291 8.94 37.21 -34.79
CA PHE A 291 8.38 35.88 -34.98
C PHE A 291 7.21 35.92 -35.95
N SER A 292 7.20 35.00 -36.89
CA SER A 292 6.10 34.85 -37.88
C SER A 292 5.20 33.68 -37.51
N HIS A 293 5.72 32.45 -37.52
CA HIS A 293 4.99 31.25 -37.19
C HIS A 293 5.95 30.10 -36.85
N TYR A 294 5.42 29.07 -36.18
CA TYR A 294 6.13 27.84 -35.83
C TYR A 294 5.85 26.75 -36.85
N ARG A 295 6.87 26.03 -37.30
CA ARG A 295 6.77 24.94 -38.26
C ARG A 295 7.42 23.68 -37.69
N GLU A 296 6.59 22.79 -37.15
CA GLU A 296 6.97 21.65 -36.34
C GLU A 296 7.95 20.67 -37.05
N GLU A 297 7.77 20.42 -38.34
CA GLU A 297 8.56 19.43 -39.09
C GLU A 297 9.84 20.00 -39.70
N SER A 298 10.24 21.22 -39.33
CA SER A 298 11.40 21.89 -39.91
C SER A 298 12.63 21.78 -39.02
N GLN A 299 13.82 21.60 -39.59
CA GLN A 299 15.09 21.71 -38.86
C GLN A 299 15.25 23.09 -38.20
N TYR A 300 14.62 24.13 -38.72
CA TYR A 300 14.55 25.48 -38.20
C TYR A 300 13.09 25.85 -37.93
N PRO A 301 12.54 25.43 -36.79
CA PRO A 301 11.10 25.46 -36.54
C PRO A 301 10.54 26.88 -36.32
N PHE A 302 11.36 27.82 -35.85
CA PHE A 302 10.92 29.19 -35.64
C PHE A 302 11.10 30.00 -36.92
N ARG A 303 9.99 30.33 -37.57
CA ARG A 303 9.98 31.20 -38.74
C ARG A 303 9.87 32.64 -38.27
N CYS A 304 10.90 33.41 -38.52
CA CYS A 304 10.93 34.84 -38.29
C CYS A 304 10.85 35.59 -39.63
N ILE A 305 10.63 36.89 -39.59
CA ILE A 305 10.52 37.70 -40.80
C ILE A 305 11.85 37.75 -41.54
N GLY A 306 12.95 37.87 -40.82
CA GLY A 306 14.28 37.89 -41.41
C GLY A 306 14.77 36.49 -41.78
N PHE A 307 14.84 35.59 -40.82
CA PHE A 307 15.44 34.27 -41.00
C PHE A 307 14.70 33.19 -40.23
N SER A 308 14.88 31.93 -40.63
CA SER A 308 14.42 30.78 -39.83
C SER A 308 15.44 30.41 -38.78
N ARG A 309 14.98 30.08 -37.59
CA ARG A 309 15.82 29.84 -36.41
C ARG A 309 15.55 28.45 -35.79
N LYS A 310 16.59 27.85 -35.28
CA LYS A 310 16.51 26.60 -34.53
C LYS A 310 16.13 26.86 -33.09
N TYR A 311 16.67 27.89 -32.50
CA TYR A 311 16.42 28.36 -31.13
C TYR A 311 15.85 29.75 -31.14
N CYS A 312 14.83 30.00 -30.32
CA CYS A 312 14.16 31.28 -30.24
C CYS A 312 13.69 31.54 -28.80
N ILE A 313 13.99 32.72 -28.24
CA ILE A 313 13.59 33.14 -26.92
C ILE A 313 12.89 34.52 -27.00
N PRO A 314 12.09 34.90 -25.98
CA PRO A 314 11.52 36.25 -25.94
C PRO A 314 12.63 37.30 -25.95
N TYR A 315 12.44 38.40 -26.65
CA TYR A 315 13.35 39.52 -26.61
C TYR A 315 13.25 40.22 -25.25
N GLU A 316 12.02 40.46 -24.79
CA GLU A 316 11.73 41.13 -23.53
C GLU A 316 12.29 40.35 -22.33
N GLY A 317 13.12 40.99 -21.52
CA GLY A 317 13.83 40.38 -20.38
C GLY A 317 15.13 39.65 -20.76
N ASN A 318 15.46 39.54 -22.05
CA ASN A 318 16.67 38.89 -22.56
C ASN A 318 17.51 39.76 -23.46
N GLU A 319 17.29 41.08 -23.43
CA GLU A 319 17.98 42.08 -24.26
C GLU A 319 19.51 42.03 -24.11
N HIS A 320 19.97 41.64 -22.92
CA HIS A 320 21.38 41.53 -22.60
C HIS A 320 22.11 40.43 -23.41
N LEU A 321 21.37 39.44 -23.93
CA LEU A 321 21.92 38.37 -24.77
C LEU A 321 22.14 38.79 -26.20
N LEU A 322 21.53 39.89 -26.68
CA LEU A 322 21.68 40.36 -28.04
C LEU A 322 23.14 40.57 -28.45
N GLY A 323 23.60 39.89 -29.51
CA GLY A 323 24.97 39.94 -29.96
C GLY A 323 25.98 39.14 -29.15
N THR A 324 25.52 38.38 -28.19
CA THR A 324 26.37 37.46 -27.38
C THR A 324 26.13 35.98 -27.78
N THR A 325 27.05 35.09 -27.41
CA THR A 325 26.93 33.64 -27.52
C THR A 325 26.49 32.99 -26.21
N ASP A 326 26.19 33.78 -25.18
CA ASP A 326 25.85 33.28 -23.85
C ASP A 326 24.60 32.41 -23.89
N ASN A 327 24.53 31.46 -22.99
CA ASN A 327 23.36 30.58 -22.91
C ASN A 327 22.21 31.27 -22.18
N PHE A 328 21.00 30.99 -22.64
CA PHE A 328 19.78 31.32 -21.92
C PHE A 328 19.67 30.41 -20.68
N GLU A 329 19.52 31.02 -19.50
CA GLU A 329 19.33 30.31 -18.22
C GLU A 329 17.87 29.89 -17.98
#